data_f11b8d1835a1a06703071fae79163203
#
_entry.id   f11b8d1835a1a06703071fae79163203
#
_cell.length_a   1.000
_cell.length_b   1.000
_cell.length_c   1.000
_cell.angle_alpha   90.00
_cell.angle_beta   90.00
_cell.angle_gamma   90.00
#
_symmetry.space_group_name_H-M   'P 1'
#
loop_
_entity.id
_entity.type
_entity.pdbx_description
1 polymer ?
#
loop_
_entity_poly.entity_id
_entity_poly.type
_entity_poly.pdbx_seq_one_letter_code
_entity_poly.pdbx_strand_id
1 'polypeptide(L)'
;MIKTIIFDLDGVLVDTKMIHYKSLNNALKKIEDYKIELNEHSNIYDGLPTQKKLEILIKNKKIKKKNVKLINKIKNNETESLLKKEIKYSKKIFFLFKRLSKNYKIAIATNAIRKTLNFCIKELKISKFVNYSLSNEDLKNPKPHPEIYLRCLLQLDSKPNETLILEDSHYGRKAAQDSGCLLFPVKSLKDVNYKNIKNYIKNISKEKISETWIDNKLNVLIPMAGQGSRFAKAGYTFPKPLIEIENKPMIQWVINSIDIDANYIFLIQKEHQKKYNIKSLLSMLKPNCKIIEINKVTQGAACTALLAKRYINDDNPLIIANSDQYIEWNSNKTMYEFTNKKLDGGILTFEAYHPKWSYAKINEKNKLVTEVAEKNVISKHATVGVYYWRKGKDFVKYATRMIKKNIRVNNEFYICPVYNEALKDNKKISISKVNKMYGLGTPEDLDTFLRARD
;
A
#
# COMPACT_ATOMS: atom_id res chain seq x y z
N MET A 1 10.04 -12.93 -13.30
CA MET A 1 11.51 -12.64 -13.19
C MET A 1 11.76 -11.26 -13.74
N ILE A 2 12.53 -10.42 -13.04
CA ILE A 2 12.85 -9.06 -13.50
C ILE A 2 13.68 -9.13 -14.80
N LYS A 3 13.28 -8.33 -15.79
CA LYS A 3 13.94 -8.19 -17.10
C LYS A 3 14.42 -6.77 -17.35
N THR A 4 13.78 -5.78 -16.72
CA THR A 4 14.04 -4.36 -16.94
C THR A 4 14.28 -3.63 -15.62
N ILE A 5 15.24 -2.71 -15.62
CA ILE A 5 15.50 -1.81 -14.49
C ILE A 5 15.44 -0.37 -15.00
N ILE A 6 14.61 0.44 -14.37
CA ILE A 6 14.47 1.87 -14.68
C ILE A 6 15.04 2.67 -13.52
N PHE A 7 15.96 3.55 -13.81
CA PHE A 7 16.54 4.45 -12.82
C PHE A 7 15.94 5.85 -12.95
N ASP A 8 15.57 6.46 -11.85
CA ASP A 8 15.54 7.92 -11.82
C ASP A 8 16.97 8.48 -11.89
N LEU A 9 17.11 9.76 -12.15
CA LEU A 9 18.39 10.42 -12.28
C LEU A 9 18.80 11.11 -10.97
N ASP A 10 17.96 12.07 -10.53
CA ASP A 10 18.25 12.96 -9.43
C ASP A 10 18.05 12.28 -8.08
N GLY A 11 19.11 12.19 -7.24
CA GLY A 11 19.05 11.44 -5.97
C GLY A 11 19.22 9.93 -6.10
N VAL A 12 19.28 9.40 -7.33
CA VAL A 12 19.50 7.96 -7.62
C VAL A 12 20.84 7.71 -8.29
N LEU A 13 21.16 8.41 -9.37
CA LEU A 13 22.42 8.28 -10.10
C LEU A 13 23.39 9.42 -9.79
N VAL A 14 22.86 10.62 -9.57
CA VAL A 14 23.60 11.84 -9.28
C VAL A 14 22.90 12.64 -8.17
N ASP A 15 23.68 13.35 -7.36
CA ASP A 15 23.15 14.25 -6.35
C ASP A 15 23.00 15.66 -6.92
N THR A 16 21.86 15.94 -7.51
CA THR A 16 21.56 17.24 -8.10
C THR A 16 20.57 18.07 -7.29
N LYS A 17 20.07 17.54 -6.18
CA LYS A 17 19.07 18.24 -5.34
C LYS A 17 19.54 19.63 -4.93
N MET A 18 20.76 19.72 -4.39
CA MET A 18 21.34 21.00 -3.98
C MET A 18 21.66 21.90 -5.16
N ILE A 19 22.01 21.35 -6.33
CA ILE A 19 22.24 22.12 -7.56
C ILE A 19 20.93 22.79 -8.00
N HIS A 20 19.84 22.03 -8.06
CA HIS A 20 18.53 22.55 -8.43
C HIS A 20 17.99 23.57 -7.43
N TYR A 21 18.19 23.33 -6.13
CA TYR A 21 17.83 24.27 -5.07
C TYR A 21 18.59 25.59 -5.20
N LYS A 22 19.92 25.55 -5.31
CA LYS A 22 20.78 26.74 -5.47
C LYS A 22 20.44 27.51 -6.75
N SER A 23 20.33 26.82 -7.89
CA SER A 23 20.05 27.45 -9.18
C SER A 23 18.69 28.14 -9.20
N LEU A 24 17.65 27.54 -8.59
CA LEU A 24 16.33 28.16 -8.50
C LEU A 24 16.36 29.38 -7.58
N ASN A 25 16.97 29.29 -6.42
CA ASN A 25 17.07 30.42 -5.48
C ASN A 25 17.89 31.58 -6.03
N ASN A 26 18.98 31.31 -6.75
CA ASN A 26 19.76 32.37 -7.41
C ASN A 26 18.92 33.09 -8.45
N ALA A 27 18.13 32.36 -9.23
CA ALA A 27 17.24 32.98 -10.22
C ALA A 27 16.12 33.80 -9.57
N LEU A 28 15.50 33.26 -8.51
CA LEU A 28 14.45 33.93 -7.75
C LEU A 28 14.97 35.20 -7.07
N LYS A 29 16.15 35.13 -6.43
CA LYS A 29 16.77 36.30 -5.79
C LYS A 29 17.09 37.41 -6.79
N LYS A 30 17.61 37.06 -7.97
CA LYS A 30 17.94 38.04 -9.02
C LYS A 30 16.73 38.82 -9.58
N ILE A 31 15.54 38.16 -9.61
CA ILE A 31 14.39 38.71 -10.35
C ILE A 31 13.28 39.18 -9.43
N GLU A 32 13.08 38.55 -8.29
CA GLU A 32 11.96 38.80 -7.37
C GLU A 32 12.41 39.12 -5.94
N ASP A 33 13.73 39.18 -5.68
CA ASP A 33 14.33 39.28 -4.34
C ASP A 33 13.73 38.28 -3.31
N TYR A 34 13.42 37.07 -3.79
CA TYR A 34 12.78 36.02 -3.02
C TYR A 34 13.69 34.79 -2.92
N LYS A 35 13.64 34.12 -1.79
CA LYS A 35 14.35 32.87 -1.54
C LYS A 35 13.41 31.85 -0.90
N ILE A 36 13.46 30.61 -1.39
CA ILE A 36 12.79 29.45 -0.78
C ILE A 36 13.73 28.88 0.30
N GLU A 37 13.26 28.71 1.51
CA GLU A 37 14.03 28.05 2.56
C GLU A 37 14.20 26.55 2.29
N LEU A 38 15.29 25.95 2.80
CA LEU A 38 15.65 24.56 2.50
C LEU A 38 14.57 23.56 2.94
N ASN A 39 13.98 23.77 4.13
CA ASN A 39 12.91 22.92 4.64
C ASN A 39 11.65 23.03 3.78
N GLU A 40 11.28 24.23 3.35
CA GLU A 40 10.17 24.46 2.45
C GLU A 40 10.42 23.77 1.10
N HIS A 41 11.64 23.91 0.55
CA HIS A 41 12.02 23.24 -0.69
C HIS A 41 11.88 21.72 -0.59
N SER A 42 12.39 21.13 0.48
CA SER A 42 12.37 19.68 0.67
C SER A 42 10.95 19.12 0.83
N ASN A 43 10.07 19.84 1.49
CA ASN A 43 8.71 19.37 1.80
C ASN A 43 7.70 19.62 0.66
N ILE A 44 7.86 20.71 -0.10
CA ILE A 44 6.84 21.15 -1.07
C ILE A 44 7.32 21.00 -2.50
N TYR A 45 8.59 21.28 -2.78
CA TYR A 45 9.08 21.44 -4.14
C TYR A 45 9.98 20.30 -4.63
N ASP A 46 10.52 19.47 -3.74
CA ASP A 46 11.44 18.39 -4.15
C ASP A 46 10.74 17.39 -5.10
N GLY A 47 11.45 16.97 -6.15
CA GLY A 47 10.92 16.09 -7.19
C GLY A 47 9.96 16.72 -8.21
N LEU A 48 9.47 17.95 -8.00
CA LEU A 48 8.61 18.64 -8.96
C LEU A 48 9.42 19.25 -10.13
N PRO A 49 8.88 19.25 -11.37
CA PRO A 49 9.42 20.05 -12.47
C PRO A 49 9.45 21.53 -12.13
N THR A 50 10.44 22.27 -12.65
CA THR A 50 10.58 23.70 -12.38
C THR A 50 9.32 24.50 -12.70
N GLN A 51 8.63 24.17 -13.79
CA GLN A 51 7.37 24.82 -14.17
C GLN A 51 6.32 24.72 -13.06
N LYS A 52 6.14 23.53 -12.48
CA LYS A 52 5.20 23.31 -11.37
C LYS A 52 5.60 24.08 -10.10
N LYS A 53 6.90 24.13 -9.78
CA LYS A 53 7.41 24.96 -8.68
C LYS A 53 7.04 26.43 -8.85
N LEU A 54 7.26 26.98 -10.05
CA LEU A 54 6.92 28.35 -10.35
C LEU A 54 5.41 28.63 -10.34
N GLU A 55 4.58 27.69 -10.79
CA GLU A 55 3.11 27.78 -10.69
C GLU A 55 2.65 27.88 -9.22
N ILE A 56 3.24 27.09 -8.33
CA ILE A 56 2.95 27.15 -6.88
C ILE A 56 3.37 28.51 -6.31
N LEU A 57 4.54 29.01 -6.67
CA LEU A 57 5.03 30.31 -6.21
C LEU A 57 4.15 31.47 -6.70
N ILE A 58 3.61 31.39 -7.93
CA ILE A 58 2.63 32.38 -8.44
C ILE A 58 1.35 32.34 -7.64
N LYS A 59 0.80 31.14 -7.43
CA LYS A 59 -0.43 30.92 -6.64
C LYS A 59 -0.29 31.50 -5.23
N ASN A 60 0.87 31.36 -4.62
CA ASN A 60 1.21 31.88 -3.30
C ASN A 60 1.66 33.34 -3.32
N LYS A 61 1.52 34.06 -4.46
CA LYS A 61 1.89 35.49 -4.64
C LYS A 61 3.36 35.81 -4.30
N LYS A 62 4.27 34.82 -4.41
CA LYS A 62 5.71 34.98 -4.14
C LYS A 62 6.48 35.52 -5.35
N ILE A 63 5.97 35.27 -6.56
CA ILE A 63 6.58 35.73 -7.81
C ILE A 63 5.53 36.25 -8.79
N LYS A 64 5.95 37.12 -9.72
CA LYS A 64 5.07 37.66 -10.76
C LYS A 64 5.04 36.73 -11.98
N LYS A 65 3.84 36.46 -12.54
CA LYS A 65 3.66 35.60 -13.71
C LYS A 65 4.51 36.01 -14.91
N LYS A 66 4.68 37.32 -15.15
CA LYS A 66 5.49 37.86 -16.26
C LYS A 66 6.97 37.44 -16.19
N ASN A 67 7.51 37.19 -15.01
CA ASN A 67 8.91 36.87 -14.77
C ASN A 67 9.26 35.39 -14.89
N VAL A 68 8.28 34.51 -15.04
CA VAL A 68 8.47 33.03 -15.07
C VAL A 68 9.46 32.60 -16.16
N LYS A 69 9.31 33.12 -17.38
CA LYS A 69 10.21 32.76 -18.50
C LYS A 69 11.67 33.17 -18.21
N LEU A 70 11.88 34.35 -17.62
CA LEU A 70 13.21 34.84 -17.28
C LEU A 70 13.83 34.07 -16.14
N ILE A 71 13.07 33.79 -15.05
CA ILE A 71 13.51 32.96 -13.92
C ILE A 71 13.93 31.59 -14.43
N ASN A 72 13.11 30.94 -15.27
CA ASN A 72 13.42 29.61 -15.80
C ASN A 72 14.69 29.61 -16.68
N LYS A 73 14.87 30.61 -17.52
CA LYS A 73 16.10 30.78 -18.33
C LYS A 73 17.35 30.91 -17.46
N ILE A 74 17.33 31.80 -16.46
CA ILE A 74 18.47 32.01 -15.55
C ILE A 74 18.76 30.73 -14.77
N LYS A 75 17.71 30.13 -14.18
CA LYS A 75 17.82 28.83 -13.45
C LYS A 75 18.48 27.75 -14.29
N ASN A 76 18.07 27.60 -15.54
CA ASN A 76 18.62 26.56 -16.42
C ASN A 76 20.09 26.78 -16.75
N ASN A 77 20.50 28.03 -17.03
CA ASN A 77 21.89 28.38 -17.28
C ASN A 77 22.78 28.13 -16.04
N GLU A 78 22.30 28.50 -14.86
CA GLU A 78 23.03 28.26 -13.62
C GLU A 78 23.09 26.76 -13.29
N THR A 79 22.00 26.01 -13.52
CA THR A 79 22.00 24.55 -13.35
C THR A 79 23.07 23.90 -14.24
N GLU A 80 23.15 24.30 -15.52
CA GLU A 80 24.16 23.76 -16.45
C GLU A 80 25.58 24.04 -15.96
N SER A 81 25.87 25.25 -15.51
CA SER A 81 27.18 25.62 -14.99
C SER A 81 27.57 24.80 -13.77
N LEU A 82 26.65 24.65 -12.81
CA LEU A 82 26.87 23.87 -11.60
C LEU A 82 27.02 22.37 -11.89
N LEU A 83 26.20 21.82 -12.79
CA LEU A 83 26.30 20.41 -13.21
C LEU A 83 27.69 20.10 -13.79
N LYS A 84 28.22 20.95 -14.71
CA LYS A 84 29.57 20.80 -15.28
C LYS A 84 30.67 20.82 -14.22
N LYS A 85 30.46 21.57 -13.15
CA LYS A 85 31.42 21.70 -12.05
C LYS A 85 31.34 20.51 -11.08
N GLU A 86 30.12 20.06 -10.69
CA GLU A 86 29.91 19.14 -9.60
C GLU A 86 29.76 17.67 -10.06
N ILE A 87 29.15 17.43 -11.25
CA ILE A 87 28.98 16.05 -11.76
C ILE A 87 30.25 15.58 -12.46
N LYS A 88 30.81 14.50 -11.96
CA LYS A 88 32.02 13.87 -12.49
C LYS A 88 31.81 12.38 -12.73
N TYR A 89 32.68 11.79 -13.52
CA TYR A 89 32.72 10.34 -13.72
C TYR A 89 32.68 9.58 -12.39
N SER A 90 31.76 8.65 -12.29
CA SER A 90 31.63 7.74 -11.13
C SER A 90 31.99 6.31 -11.52
N LYS A 91 33.15 5.83 -11.08
CA LYS A 91 33.57 4.44 -11.26
C LYS A 91 32.53 3.44 -10.72
N LYS A 92 31.90 3.79 -9.58
CA LYS A 92 30.84 2.97 -8.96
C LYS A 92 29.63 2.82 -9.90
N ILE A 93 29.10 3.90 -10.45
CA ILE A 93 27.93 3.89 -11.35
C ILE A 93 28.28 3.22 -12.67
N PHE A 94 29.44 3.51 -13.23
CA PHE A 94 29.89 2.86 -14.47
C PHE A 94 29.91 1.33 -14.34
N PHE A 95 30.53 0.79 -13.28
CA PHE A 95 30.59 -0.67 -13.08
C PHE A 95 29.23 -1.27 -12.70
N LEU A 96 28.38 -0.53 -12.00
CA LEU A 96 27.01 -0.94 -11.74
C LEU A 96 26.25 -1.19 -13.06
N PHE A 97 26.25 -0.19 -13.94
CA PHE A 97 25.59 -0.29 -15.25
C PHE A 97 26.19 -1.37 -16.13
N LYS A 98 27.53 -1.43 -16.21
CA LYS A 98 28.25 -2.49 -16.94
C LYS A 98 27.85 -3.90 -16.48
N ARG A 99 27.59 -4.08 -15.17
CA ARG A 99 27.24 -5.38 -14.61
C ARG A 99 25.76 -5.70 -14.79
N LEU A 100 24.89 -4.71 -14.62
CA LEU A 100 23.43 -4.89 -14.77
C LEU A 100 23.03 -5.11 -16.22
N SER A 101 23.65 -4.40 -17.18
CA SER A 101 23.32 -4.50 -18.61
C SER A 101 23.55 -5.88 -19.22
N LYS A 102 24.29 -6.77 -18.53
CA LYS A 102 24.45 -8.16 -18.96
C LYS A 102 23.18 -8.98 -18.86
N ASN A 103 22.26 -8.61 -17.95
CA ASN A 103 21.07 -9.42 -17.61
C ASN A 103 19.77 -8.65 -17.68
N TYR A 104 19.82 -7.32 -17.78
CA TYR A 104 18.64 -6.46 -17.73
C TYR A 104 18.68 -5.41 -18.83
N LYS A 105 17.52 -5.09 -19.39
CA LYS A 105 17.32 -3.85 -20.14
C LYS A 105 17.35 -2.68 -19.14
N ILE A 106 18.01 -1.58 -19.48
CA ILE A 106 18.17 -0.44 -18.59
C ILE A 106 17.57 0.80 -19.23
N ALA A 107 16.72 1.51 -18.48
CA ALA A 107 16.25 2.84 -18.84
C ALA A 107 16.58 3.87 -17.76
N ILE A 108 16.57 5.15 -18.16
CA ILE A 108 16.64 6.30 -17.25
C ILE A 108 15.41 7.17 -17.51
N ALA A 109 14.69 7.52 -16.43
CA ALA A 109 13.41 8.21 -16.48
C ALA A 109 13.36 9.34 -15.45
N THR A 110 13.45 10.62 -15.87
CA THR A 110 13.64 11.76 -14.96
C THR A 110 12.71 12.94 -15.25
N ASN A 111 12.36 13.69 -14.21
CA ASN A 111 11.72 15.00 -14.34
C ASN A 111 12.70 16.13 -14.72
N ALA A 112 14.00 15.86 -14.90
CA ALA A 112 14.96 16.82 -15.45
C ALA A 112 14.72 17.05 -16.95
N ILE A 113 15.26 18.14 -17.49
CA ILE A 113 15.23 18.44 -18.91
C ILE A 113 16.17 17.53 -19.70
N ARG A 114 15.93 17.36 -21.00
CA ARG A 114 16.70 16.50 -21.90
C ARG A 114 18.20 16.84 -21.88
N LYS A 115 18.53 18.12 -21.84
CA LYS A 115 19.93 18.58 -21.81
C LYS A 115 20.67 18.06 -20.57
N THR A 116 20.03 18.13 -19.39
CA THR A 116 20.59 17.61 -18.12
C THR A 116 20.76 16.10 -18.18
N LEU A 117 19.75 15.38 -18.64
CA LEU A 117 19.79 13.91 -18.77
C LEU A 117 20.95 13.47 -19.66
N ASN A 118 21.07 14.04 -20.86
CA ASN A 118 22.12 13.71 -21.80
C ASN A 118 23.52 14.02 -21.26
N PHE A 119 23.67 15.16 -20.57
CA PHE A 119 24.93 15.53 -19.92
C PHE A 119 25.33 14.49 -18.86
N CYS A 120 24.42 14.12 -17.95
CA CYS A 120 24.73 13.16 -16.90
C CYS A 120 25.05 11.76 -17.47
N ILE A 121 24.33 11.27 -18.46
CA ILE A 121 24.59 9.99 -19.13
C ILE A 121 26.01 9.98 -19.74
N LYS A 122 26.41 11.10 -20.37
CA LYS A 122 27.74 11.26 -20.99
C LYS A 122 28.86 11.31 -19.93
N GLU A 123 28.71 12.16 -18.90
CA GLU A 123 29.72 12.32 -17.85
C GLU A 123 29.91 11.04 -17.03
N LEU A 124 28.84 10.30 -16.75
CA LEU A 124 28.93 9.00 -16.09
C LEU A 124 29.44 7.88 -16.99
N LYS A 125 29.65 8.14 -18.30
CA LYS A 125 30.10 7.19 -19.33
C LYS A 125 29.23 5.92 -19.44
N ILE A 126 27.91 6.07 -19.20
CA ILE A 126 26.96 4.96 -19.18
C ILE A 126 26.13 4.81 -20.46
N SER A 127 26.29 5.68 -21.45
CA SER A 127 25.48 5.73 -22.68
C SER A 127 25.31 4.36 -23.36
N LYS A 128 26.38 3.56 -23.45
CA LYS A 128 26.36 2.24 -24.10
C LYS A 128 25.59 1.15 -23.34
N PHE A 129 25.21 1.40 -22.09
CA PHE A 129 24.46 0.47 -21.23
C PHE A 129 22.99 0.83 -21.10
N VAL A 130 22.59 2.01 -21.58
CA VAL A 130 21.22 2.55 -21.47
C VAL A 130 20.47 2.23 -22.76
N ASN A 131 19.43 1.42 -22.68
CA ASN A 131 18.60 1.05 -23.83
C ASN A 131 17.60 2.15 -24.19
N TYR A 132 17.14 2.93 -23.20
CA TYR A 132 16.16 4.00 -23.40
C TYR A 132 16.25 5.08 -22.33
N SER A 133 15.91 6.32 -22.67
CA SER A 133 15.90 7.41 -21.70
C SER A 133 14.80 8.43 -21.99
N LEU A 134 14.13 8.90 -20.95
CA LEU A 134 13.09 9.93 -21.00
C LEU A 134 13.35 11.06 -20.02
N SER A 135 13.11 12.25 -20.48
CA SER A 135 13.08 13.51 -19.73
C SER A 135 11.65 14.00 -19.53
N ASN A 136 11.44 15.05 -18.77
CA ASN A 136 10.14 15.70 -18.66
C ASN A 136 9.64 16.33 -19.97
N GLU A 137 10.57 16.69 -20.87
CA GLU A 137 10.24 17.32 -22.16
C GLU A 137 9.63 16.32 -23.16
N ASP A 138 9.77 15.05 -22.92
CA ASP A 138 9.20 13.97 -23.76
C ASP A 138 7.77 13.60 -23.36
N LEU A 139 7.22 14.22 -22.32
CA LEU A 139 5.99 13.80 -21.66
C LEU A 139 4.90 14.89 -21.75
N LYS A 140 3.68 14.45 -21.84
CA LYS A 140 2.52 15.31 -21.62
C LYS A 140 2.28 15.55 -20.11
N ASN A 141 2.45 14.47 -19.31
CA ASN A 141 2.23 14.50 -17.88
C ASN A 141 3.49 14.00 -17.14
N PRO A 142 4.28 14.88 -16.52
CA PRO A 142 5.46 14.49 -15.73
C PRO A 142 5.06 13.83 -14.41
N LYS A 143 6.03 13.20 -13.70
CA LYS A 143 5.81 12.65 -12.36
C LYS A 143 5.13 13.68 -11.45
N PRO A 144 4.11 13.33 -10.68
CA PRO A 144 3.72 11.99 -10.20
C PRO A 144 2.85 11.16 -11.16
N HIS A 145 2.55 11.64 -12.37
CA HIS A 145 1.82 10.84 -13.34
C HIS A 145 2.70 9.66 -13.83
N PRO A 146 2.16 8.44 -14.00
CA PRO A 146 2.94 7.26 -14.38
C PRO A 146 3.42 7.24 -15.84
N GLU A 147 3.05 8.21 -16.66
CA GLU A 147 3.31 8.25 -18.11
C GLU A 147 4.77 7.92 -18.47
N ILE A 148 5.73 8.47 -17.70
CA ILE A 148 7.17 8.27 -17.98
C ILE A 148 7.55 6.78 -17.90
N TYR A 149 7.04 6.07 -16.91
CA TYR A 149 7.34 4.65 -16.72
C TYR A 149 6.57 3.78 -17.70
N LEU A 150 5.29 4.09 -17.96
CA LEU A 150 4.48 3.39 -18.97
C LEU A 150 5.11 3.49 -20.37
N ARG A 151 5.65 4.66 -20.76
CA ARG A 151 6.39 4.81 -22.02
C ARG A 151 7.68 3.99 -22.05
N CYS A 152 8.42 3.92 -20.93
CA CYS A 152 9.58 3.02 -20.84
C CYS A 152 9.18 1.56 -21.02
N LEU A 153 8.08 1.11 -20.42
CA LEU A 153 7.58 -0.26 -20.60
C LEU A 153 7.27 -0.57 -22.05
N LEU A 154 6.52 0.31 -22.72
CA LEU A 154 6.18 0.15 -24.14
C LEU A 154 7.43 0.09 -25.02
N GLN A 155 8.37 1.02 -24.85
CA GLN A 155 9.57 1.09 -25.67
C GLN A 155 10.52 -0.10 -25.46
N LEU A 156 10.55 -0.66 -24.25
CA LEU A 156 11.44 -1.78 -23.93
C LEU A 156 10.73 -3.14 -24.04
N ASP A 157 9.49 -3.16 -24.49
CA ASP A 157 8.66 -4.37 -24.51
C ASP A 157 8.75 -5.13 -23.17
N SER A 158 8.35 -4.45 -22.09
CA SER A 158 8.47 -4.97 -20.73
C SER A 158 7.14 -4.87 -19.99
N LYS A 159 6.86 -5.85 -19.14
CA LYS A 159 5.66 -5.85 -18.32
C LYS A 159 5.92 -5.17 -16.97
N PRO A 160 4.90 -4.56 -16.33
CA PRO A 160 5.06 -3.94 -15.02
C PRO A 160 5.68 -4.87 -13.97
N ASN A 161 5.20 -6.11 -13.86
CA ASN A 161 5.69 -7.12 -12.91
C ASN A 161 7.09 -7.69 -13.25
N GLU A 162 7.66 -7.35 -14.39
CA GLU A 162 9.02 -7.70 -14.83
C GLU A 162 9.97 -6.51 -14.76
N THR A 163 9.51 -5.37 -14.23
CA THR A 163 10.26 -4.11 -14.22
C THR A 163 10.45 -3.60 -12.80
N LEU A 164 11.71 -3.28 -12.45
CA LEU A 164 12.09 -2.66 -11.19
C LEU A 164 12.44 -1.19 -11.43
N ILE A 165 11.81 -0.29 -10.68
CA ILE A 165 12.10 1.15 -10.71
C ILE A 165 12.87 1.54 -9.45
N LEU A 166 13.98 2.25 -9.61
CA LEU A 166 14.73 2.86 -8.51
C LEU A 166 14.37 4.35 -8.41
N GLU A 167 13.85 4.78 -7.26
CA GLU A 167 13.29 6.13 -7.08
C GLU A 167 13.49 6.62 -5.65
N ASP A 168 13.87 7.89 -5.48
CA ASP A 168 14.10 8.50 -4.18
C ASP A 168 13.00 9.48 -3.77
N SER A 169 12.36 10.15 -4.71
CA SER A 169 11.38 11.20 -4.46
C SER A 169 9.96 10.67 -4.23
N HIS A 170 9.16 11.39 -3.42
CA HIS A 170 7.76 11.05 -3.18
C HIS A 170 6.94 11.00 -4.49
N TYR A 171 7.10 11.98 -5.36
CA TYR A 171 6.37 12.06 -6.63
C TYR A 171 6.76 10.94 -7.61
N GLY A 172 8.05 10.60 -7.64
CA GLY A 172 8.52 9.52 -8.48
C GLY A 172 8.09 8.14 -7.97
N ARG A 173 8.09 7.93 -6.65
CA ARG A 173 7.56 6.71 -6.04
C ARG A 173 6.09 6.52 -6.33
N LYS A 174 5.29 7.60 -6.24
CA LYS A 174 3.88 7.54 -6.63
C LYS A 174 3.71 7.17 -8.10
N ALA A 175 4.46 7.80 -9.00
CA ALA A 175 4.42 7.46 -10.42
C ALA A 175 4.81 5.98 -10.68
N ALA A 176 5.81 5.47 -9.96
CA ALA A 176 6.23 4.07 -10.04
C ALA A 176 5.13 3.11 -9.56
N GLN A 177 4.49 3.41 -8.43
CA GLN A 177 3.36 2.62 -7.92
C GLN A 177 2.18 2.63 -8.87
N ASP A 178 1.80 3.81 -9.39
CA ASP A 178 0.67 3.97 -10.31
C ASP A 178 0.94 3.31 -11.69
N SER A 179 2.21 3.04 -12.05
CA SER A 179 2.57 2.27 -13.26
C SER A 179 2.43 0.76 -13.09
N GLY A 180 2.18 0.29 -11.85
CA GLY A 180 2.14 -1.14 -11.52
C GLY A 180 3.50 -1.83 -11.46
N CYS A 181 4.61 -1.10 -11.63
CA CYS A 181 5.96 -1.65 -11.55
C CYS A 181 6.41 -1.87 -10.10
N LEU A 182 7.42 -2.71 -9.94
CA LEU A 182 8.08 -2.92 -8.65
C LEU A 182 8.97 -1.72 -8.32
N LEU A 183 8.92 -1.27 -7.07
CA LEU A 183 9.64 -0.08 -6.60
C LEU A 183 10.76 -0.47 -5.64
N PHE A 184 12.00 -0.09 -5.96
CA PHE A 184 13.12 -0.05 -5.03
C PHE A 184 13.23 1.39 -4.48
N PRO A 185 12.80 1.66 -3.24
CA PRO A 185 12.88 2.98 -2.65
C PRO A 185 14.34 3.31 -2.30
N VAL A 186 14.89 4.33 -2.95
CA VAL A 186 16.24 4.81 -2.66
C VAL A 186 16.17 5.85 -1.54
N LYS A 187 16.93 5.64 -0.46
CA LYS A 187 17.06 6.63 0.63
C LYS A 187 18.28 7.53 0.40
N SER A 188 19.32 6.99 -0.21
CA SER A 188 20.57 7.70 -0.53
C SER A 188 21.29 7.07 -1.71
N LEU A 189 22.20 7.82 -2.35
CA LEU A 189 23.08 7.29 -3.41
C LEU A 189 23.90 6.07 -2.97
N LYS A 190 24.13 5.86 -1.65
CA LYS A 190 24.83 4.68 -1.14
C LYS A 190 24.05 3.39 -1.35
N ASP A 191 22.72 3.47 -1.38
CA ASP A 191 21.84 2.32 -1.55
C ASP A 191 21.90 1.78 -2.99
N VAL A 192 22.24 2.66 -3.96
CA VAL A 192 22.33 2.32 -5.37
C VAL A 192 23.65 1.59 -5.64
N ASN A 193 23.63 0.28 -5.45
CA ASN A 193 24.76 -0.59 -5.70
C ASN A 193 24.29 -1.99 -6.13
N TYR A 194 25.15 -2.75 -6.78
CA TYR A 194 24.82 -4.06 -7.34
C TYR A 194 24.32 -5.05 -6.27
N LYS A 195 24.95 -5.08 -5.10
CA LYS A 195 24.60 -6.01 -4.01
C LYS A 195 23.17 -5.76 -3.51
N ASN A 196 22.82 -4.51 -3.25
CA ASN A 196 21.48 -4.14 -2.76
C ASN A 196 20.39 -4.43 -3.81
N ILE A 197 20.64 -4.05 -5.07
CA ILE A 197 19.69 -4.31 -6.16
C ILE A 197 19.48 -5.82 -6.35
N LYS A 198 20.54 -6.61 -6.39
CA LYS A 198 20.45 -8.07 -6.55
C LYS A 198 19.76 -8.74 -5.36
N ASN A 199 20.05 -8.31 -4.14
CA ASN A 199 19.39 -8.82 -2.94
C ASN A 199 17.89 -8.49 -2.96
N TYR A 200 17.55 -7.26 -3.37
CA TYR A 200 16.16 -6.85 -3.50
C TYR A 200 15.41 -7.69 -4.55
N ILE A 201 15.98 -7.86 -5.73
CA ILE A 201 15.43 -8.73 -6.79
C ILE A 201 15.30 -10.19 -6.29
N LYS A 202 16.31 -10.71 -5.58
CA LYS A 202 16.27 -12.06 -5.00
C LYS A 202 15.17 -12.21 -3.94
N ASN A 203 14.96 -11.19 -3.13
CA ASN A 203 13.90 -11.20 -2.10
C ASN A 203 12.52 -11.12 -2.75
N ILE A 204 12.32 -10.23 -3.74
CA ILE A 204 11.07 -10.19 -4.53
C ILE A 204 10.82 -11.53 -5.25
N SER A 205 11.87 -12.20 -5.75
CA SER A 205 11.71 -13.51 -6.41
C SER A 205 11.49 -14.66 -5.42
N LYS A 206 11.83 -14.48 -4.14
CA LYS A 206 11.53 -15.42 -3.05
C LYS A 206 10.16 -15.13 -2.41
N GLU A 207 9.83 -13.87 -2.22
CA GLU A 207 8.47 -13.45 -2.08
C GLU A 207 7.83 -13.61 -3.47
N LYS A 208 7.24 -14.81 -3.72
CA LYS A 208 6.29 -14.93 -4.83
C LYS A 208 5.43 -13.68 -4.74
N ILE A 209 5.42 -12.87 -5.82
CA ILE A 209 4.42 -11.81 -5.99
C ILE A 209 3.14 -12.46 -5.54
N SER A 210 2.58 -12.04 -4.42
CA SER A 210 1.31 -12.55 -3.97
C SER A 210 0.34 -12.13 -5.06
N GLU A 211 0.07 -13.07 -5.99
CA GLU A 211 -0.96 -12.82 -6.97
C GLU A 211 -2.22 -12.61 -6.15
N THR A 212 -2.72 -11.39 -6.13
CA THR A 212 -3.98 -11.04 -5.48
C THR A 212 -5.03 -12.05 -5.90
N TRP A 213 -5.72 -12.67 -4.94
CA TRP A 213 -6.84 -13.57 -5.28
C TRP A 213 -7.96 -12.76 -5.92
N ILE A 214 -8.39 -13.14 -7.12
CA ILE A 214 -9.46 -12.47 -7.86
C ILE A 214 -10.67 -13.40 -7.91
N ASP A 215 -11.79 -12.94 -7.36
CA ASP A 215 -13.06 -13.69 -7.40
C ASP A 215 -14.25 -12.73 -7.36
N ASN A 216 -14.89 -12.52 -8.50
CA ASN A 216 -16.03 -11.62 -8.66
C ASN A 216 -17.34 -12.11 -8.00
N LYS A 217 -17.37 -13.35 -7.51
CA LYS A 217 -18.48 -13.90 -6.71
C LYS A 217 -18.24 -13.80 -5.21
N LEU A 218 -16.99 -13.64 -4.79
CA LEU A 218 -16.63 -13.53 -3.38
C LEU A 218 -17.08 -12.19 -2.82
N ASN A 219 -17.76 -12.23 -1.68
CA ASN A 219 -18.08 -11.04 -0.89
C ASN A 219 -17.06 -10.89 0.25
N VAL A 220 -16.49 -9.69 0.40
CA VAL A 220 -15.64 -9.32 1.55
C VAL A 220 -16.42 -8.33 2.40
N LEU A 221 -16.88 -8.77 3.57
CA LEU A 221 -17.66 -8.00 4.52
C LEU A 221 -16.76 -7.45 5.61
N ILE A 222 -16.75 -6.13 5.80
CA ILE A 222 -15.98 -5.45 6.85
C ILE A 222 -16.93 -4.69 7.78
N PRO A 223 -17.28 -5.27 8.95
CA PRO A 223 -18.03 -4.57 9.98
C PRO A 223 -17.11 -3.53 10.65
N MET A 224 -17.34 -2.24 10.41
CA MET A 224 -16.51 -1.17 10.94
C MET A 224 -17.33 -0.11 11.71
N ALA A 225 -18.40 -0.56 12.34
CA ALA A 225 -19.34 0.30 13.06
C ALA A 225 -19.17 0.26 14.58
N GLY A 226 -18.02 -0.20 15.08
CA GLY A 226 -17.67 -0.17 16.50
C GLY A 226 -17.41 1.27 17.01
N GLN A 227 -17.57 1.50 18.32
CA GLN A 227 -17.41 2.82 18.94
C GLN A 227 -15.96 3.33 18.97
N GLY A 228 -14.95 2.44 18.90
CA GLY A 228 -13.54 2.82 18.98
C GLY A 228 -13.15 3.50 20.31
N SER A 229 -13.83 3.17 21.40
CA SER A 229 -13.75 3.88 22.70
C SER A 229 -12.35 3.96 23.30
N ARG A 230 -11.47 2.98 23.02
CA ARG A 230 -10.07 2.98 23.50
C ARG A 230 -9.26 4.11 22.88
N PHE A 231 -9.40 4.34 21.59
CA PHE A 231 -8.75 5.45 20.89
C PHE A 231 -9.34 6.82 21.31
N ALA A 232 -10.64 6.91 21.47
CA ALA A 232 -11.28 8.13 21.98
C ALA A 232 -10.78 8.50 23.38
N LYS A 233 -10.63 7.51 24.28
CA LYS A 233 -10.03 7.72 25.61
C LYS A 233 -8.55 8.14 25.57
N ALA A 234 -7.82 7.73 24.55
CA ALA A 234 -6.42 8.10 24.32
C ALA A 234 -6.27 9.42 23.54
N GLY A 235 -7.36 10.20 23.37
CA GLY A 235 -7.31 11.54 22.76
C GLY A 235 -7.35 11.57 21.22
N TYR A 236 -7.61 10.46 20.55
CA TYR A 236 -7.75 10.45 19.09
C TYR A 236 -9.08 11.08 18.65
N THR A 237 -8.97 12.04 17.75
CA THR A 237 -10.14 12.85 17.30
C THR A 237 -10.99 12.14 16.25
N PHE A 238 -10.35 11.30 15.43
CA PHE A 238 -11.04 10.56 14.36
C PHE A 238 -11.54 9.20 14.85
N PRO A 239 -12.67 8.70 14.30
CA PRO A 239 -13.09 7.33 14.56
C PRO A 239 -12.04 6.35 14.07
N LYS A 240 -11.90 5.22 14.77
CA LYS A 240 -10.86 4.21 14.56
C LYS A 240 -10.50 3.90 13.10
N PRO A 241 -11.45 3.67 12.17
CA PRO A 241 -11.09 3.36 10.77
C PRO A 241 -10.41 4.49 10.03
N LEU A 242 -10.55 5.74 10.52
CA LEU A 242 -9.98 6.95 9.92
C LEU A 242 -8.70 7.43 10.61
N ILE A 243 -8.26 6.77 11.66
CA ILE A 243 -6.97 7.09 12.31
C ILE A 243 -5.87 6.96 11.27
N GLU A 244 -5.06 8.01 11.15
CA GLU A 244 -3.98 8.07 10.19
C GLU A 244 -2.76 7.29 10.68
N ILE A 245 -2.23 6.44 9.81
CA ILE A 245 -1.04 5.63 10.00
C ILE A 245 -0.16 5.85 8.77
N GLU A 246 1.01 6.48 8.91
CA GLU A 246 1.92 6.78 7.79
C GLU A 246 1.19 7.42 6.58
N ASN A 247 0.43 8.48 6.82
CA ASN A 247 -0.34 9.23 5.81
C ASN A 247 -1.45 8.42 5.10
N LYS A 248 -1.93 7.33 5.70
CA LYS A 248 -3.05 6.53 5.20
C LYS A 248 -4.03 6.22 6.33
N PRO A 249 -5.34 6.26 6.10
CA PRO A 249 -6.31 5.84 7.11
C PRO A 249 -6.16 4.35 7.44
N MET A 250 -6.38 3.97 8.68
CA MET A 250 -6.28 2.58 9.16
C MET A 250 -7.05 1.60 8.26
N ILE A 251 -8.24 1.96 7.82
CA ILE A 251 -9.03 1.08 6.94
C ILE A 251 -8.34 0.80 5.59
N GLN A 252 -7.53 1.70 5.07
CA GLN A 252 -6.75 1.46 3.85
C GLN A 252 -5.66 0.41 4.09
N TRP A 253 -5.02 0.42 5.27
CA TRP A 253 -4.06 -0.61 5.67
C TRP A 253 -4.73 -1.99 5.76
N VAL A 254 -5.91 -2.06 6.36
CA VAL A 254 -6.70 -3.28 6.47
C VAL A 254 -7.06 -3.82 5.07
N ILE A 255 -7.66 -3.00 4.22
CA ILE A 255 -8.07 -3.39 2.86
C ILE A 255 -6.88 -3.89 2.04
N ASN A 256 -5.75 -3.18 2.11
CA ASN A 256 -4.54 -3.56 1.38
C ASN A 256 -3.96 -4.89 1.88
N SER A 257 -4.05 -5.16 3.19
CA SER A 257 -3.53 -6.40 3.78
C SER A 257 -4.40 -7.62 3.48
N ILE A 258 -5.70 -7.43 3.22
CA ILE A 258 -6.60 -8.52 2.79
C ILE A 258 -6.17 -9.05 1.42
N ASP A 259 -5.65 -8.18 0.54
CA ASP A 259 -5.08 -8.54 -0.78
C ASP A 259 -5.99 -9.46 -1.61
N ILE A 260 -7.27 -9.13 -1.68
CA ILE A 260 -8.29 -9.83 -2.47
C ILE A 260 -9.03 -8.83 -3.34
N ASP A 261 -9.21 -9.15 -4.62
CA ASP A 261 -10.10 -8.43 -5.53
C ASP A 261 -11.45 -9.15 -5.61
N ALA A 262 -12.47 -8.54 -5.01
CA ALA A 262 -13.78 -9.13 -4.75
C ALA A 262 -14.84 -8.04 -4.54
N ASN A 263 -16.08 -8.43 -4.22
CA ASN A 263 -17.16 -7.52 -3.90
C ASN A 263 -17.05 -7.05 -2.43
N TYR A 264 -16.66 -5.80 -2.21
CA TYR A 264 -16.55 -5.26 -0.84
C TYR A 264 -17.88 -4.73 -0.31
N ILE A 265 -18.17 -5.05 0.95
CA ILE A 265 -19.36 -4.60 1.68
C ILE A 265 -18.90 -4.02 3.02
N PHE A 266 -19.18 -2.75 3.26
CA PHE A 266 -18.82 -2.06 4.50
C PHE A 266 -20.05 -1.75 5.33
N LEU A 267 -19.98 -1.97 6.65
CA LEU A 267 -20.98 -1.50 7.57
C LEU A 267 -20.40 -0.36 8.42
N ILE A 268 -20.97 0.82 8.30
CA ILE A 268 -20.48 2.04 8.92
C ILE A 268 -21.53 2.66 9.84
N GLN A 269 -21.11 3.43 10.83
CA GLN A 269 -22.05 4.26 11.61
C GLN A 269 -22.52 5.45 10.76
N LYS A 270 -23.82 5.73 10.81
CA LYS A 270 -24.41 6.89 10.13
C LYS A 270 -23.81 8.22 10.60
N GLU A 271 -23.46 8.33 11.86
CA GLU A 271 -22.78 9.51 12.40
C GLU A 271 -21.39 9.71 11.79
N HIS A 272 -20.62 8.62 11.59
CA HIS A 272 -19.32 8.70 10.93
C HIS A 272 -19.46 9.14 9.46
N GLN A 273 -20.53 8.69 8.78
CA GLN A 273 -20.82 9.18 7.44
C GLN A 273 -21.15 10.67 7.44
N LYS A 274 -22.01 11.12 8.34
CA LYS A 274 -22.44 12.53 8.41
C LYS A 274 -21.26 13.47 8.73
N LYS A 275 -20.37 13.06 9.64
CA LYS A 275 -19.29 13.92 10.13
C LYS A 275 -18.03 13.86 9.25
N TYR A 276 -17.72 12.72 8.66
CA TYR A 276 -16.42 12.48 8.02
C TYR A 276 -16.50 12.05 6.55
N ASN A 277 -17.69 11.94 5.97
CA ASN A 277 -17.93 11.49 4.59
C ASN A 277 -17.17 10.20 4.20
N ILE A 278 -17.22 9.21 5.10
CA ILE A 278 -16.45 7.97 4.99
C ILE A 278 -16.79 7.15 3.73
N LYS A 279 -18.00 7.32 3.17
CA LYS A 279 -18.40 6.68 1.90
C LYS A 279 -17.49 7.08 0.74
N SER A 280 -17.16 8.36 0.62
CA SER A 280 -16.29 8.84 -0.45
C SER A 280 -14.91 8.19 -0.36
N LEU A 281 -14.34 8.09 0.84
CA LEU A 281 -13.08 7.38 1.07
C LEU A 281 -13.17 5.91 0.67
N LEU A 282 -14.20 5.19 1.13
CA LEU A 282 -14.37 3.77 0.84
C LEU A 282 -14.57 3.51 -0.67
N SER A 283 -15.34 4.37 -1.35
CA SER A 283 -15.53 4.28 -2.80
C SER A 283 -14.26 4.56 -3.60
N MET A 284 -13.36 5.40 -3.09
CA MET A 284 -12.03 5.61 -3.68
C MET A 284 -11.11 4.39 -3.48
N LEU A 285 -11.17 3.75 -2.31
CA LEU A 285 -10.35 2.57 -1.99
C LEU A 285 -10.84 1.31 -2.71
N LYS A 286 -12.16 1.14 -2.80
CA LYS A 286 -12.81 0.00 -3.48
C LYS A 286 -13.99 0.52 -4.31
N PRO A 287 -13.78 0.83 -5.59
CA PRO A 287 -14.85 1.20 -6.50
C PRO A 287 -15.95 0.14 -6.53
N ASN A 288 -17.21 0.56 -6.64
CA ASN A 288 -18.39 -0.31 -6.64
C ASN A 288 -18.67 -1.06 -5.31
N CYS A 289 -18.00 -0.72 -4.21
CA CYS A 289 -18.31 -1.30 -2.90
C CYS A 289 -19.74 -0.96 -2.46
N LYS A 290 -20.34 -1.86 -1.68
CA LYS A 290 -21.63 -1.64 -1.03
C LYS A 290 -21.41 -1.09 0.36
N ILE A 291 -22.15 -0.06 0.73
CA ILE A 291 -22.03 0.58 2.04
C ILE A 291 -23.39 0.58 2.73
N ILE A 292 -23.42 -0.01 3.93
CA ILE A 292 -24.60 -0.10 4.77
C ILE A 292 -24.39 0.82 5.97
N GLU A 293 -25.26 1.80 6.13
CA GLU A 293 -25.28 2.68 7.28
C GLU A 293 -26.10 2.06 8.41
N ILE A 294 -25.57 2.10 9.63
CA ILE A 294 -26.28 1.67 10.82
C ILE A 294 -26.49 2.85 11.77
N ASN A 295 -27.67 2.90 12.40
CA ASN A 295 -28.05 4.00 13.28
C ASN A 295 -27.61 3.78 14.74
N LYS A 296 -27.42 2.52 15.16
CA LYS A 296 -27.09 2.15 16.54
C LYS A 296 -26.07 1.03 16.58
N VAL A 297 -25.20 1.06 17.57
CA VAL A 297 -24.28 -0.06 17.85
C VAL A 297 -25.09 -1.32 18.13
N THR A 298 -24.68 -2.42 17.55
CA THR A 298 -25.33 -3.72 17.73
C THR A 298 -24.76 -4.46 18.94
N GLN A 299 -25.34 -5.63 19.24
CA GLN A 299 -24.90 -6.49 20.35
C GLN A 299 -23.66 -7.34 20.00
N GLY A 300 -22.80 -6.88 19.09
CA GLY A 300 -21.56 -7.53 18.70
C GLY A 300 -21.39 -7.67 17.19
N ALA A 301 -20.19 -8.09 16.79
CA ALA A 301 -19.77 -8.14 15.38
C ALA A 301 -20.63 -9.07 14.52
N ALA A 302 -21.10 -10.20 15.07
CA ALA A 302 -21.99 -11.13 14.35
C ALA A 302 -23.35 -10.49 14.05
N CYS A 303 -23.92 -9.74 15.00
CA CYS A 303 -25.16 -9.00 14.78
C CYS A 303 -24.97 -7.89 13.74
N THR A 304 -23.84 -7.18 13.78
CA THR A 304 -23.50 -6.19 12.76
C THR A 304 -23.41 -6.84 11.37
N ALA A 305 -22.70 -7.96 11.24
CA ALA A 305 -22.55 -8.65 9.97
C ALA A 305 -23.89 -9.13 9.37
N LEU A 306 -24.84 -9.55 10.21
CA LEU A 306 -26.18 -9.97 9.78
C LEU A 306 -27.02 -8.82 9.20
N LEU A 307 -26.71 -7.55 9.45
CA LEU A 307 -27.36 -6.43 8.78
C LEU A 307 -27.08 -6.41 7.28
N ALA A 308 -26.00 -7.06 6.85
CA ALA A 308 -25.69 -7.28 5.42
C ALA A 308 -26.41 -8.50 4.81
N LYS A 309 -27.32 -9.20 5.52
CA LYS A 309 -27.97 -10.44 5.12
C LYS A 309 -28.48 -10.40 3.67
N ARG A 310 -29.08 -9.30 3.21
CA ARG A 310 -29.60 -9.16 1.83
C ARG A 310 -28.51 -9.32 0.73
N TYR A 311 -27.23 -9.16 1.06
CA TYR A 311 -26.11 -9.24 0.14
C TYR A 311 -25.26 -10.49 0.28
N ILE A 312 -25.42 -11.24 1.39
CA ILE A 312 -24.56 -12.37 1.74
C ILE A 312 -25.33 -13.67 1.96
N ASN A 313 -26.67 -13.65 1.90
CA ASN A 313 -27.48 -14.85 2.15
C ASN A 313 -27.71 -15.66 0.86
N ASP A 314 -26.63 -16.04 0.22
CA ASP A 314 -26.63 -16.76 -1.05
C ASP A 314 -25.57 -17.90 -1.04
N ASP A 315 -25.37 -18.54 -2.20
CA ASP A 315 -24.37 -19.60 -2.39
C ASP A 315 -22.97 -19.05 -2.73
N ASN A 316 -22.80 -17.73 -2.82
CA ASN A 316 -21.50 -17.12 -3.07
C ASN A 316 -20.59 -17.20 -1.84
N PRO A 317 -19.26 -17.27 -2.06
CA PRO A 317 -18.32 -17.27 -0.93
C PRO A 317 -18.34 -15.93 -0.19
N LEU A 318 -18.00 -15.99 1.10
CA LEU A 318 -17.97 -14.84 1.99
C LEU A 318 -16.68 -14.85 2.82
N ILE A 319 -16.01 -13.72 2.86
CA ILE A 319 -15.01 -13.40 3.89
C ILE A 319 -15.59 -12.33 4.80
N ILE A 320 -15.45 -12.53 6.11
CA ILE A 320 -15.71 -11.49 7.11
C ILE A 320 -14.38 -11.12 7.71
N ALA A 321 -14.00 -9.85 7.63
CA ALA A 321 -12.74 -9.36 8.15
C ALA A 321 -12.96 -8.23 9.16
N ASN A 322 -12.21 -8.26 10.26
CA ASN A 322 -12.16 -7.15 11.20
C ASN A 322 -11.58 -5.90 10.52
N SER A 323 -11.88 -4.72 11.05
CA SER A 323 -11.45 -3.42 10.50
C SER A 323 -10.21 -2.84 11.19
N ASP A 324 -9.47 -3.63 11.98
CA ASP A 324 -8.45 -3.18 12.91
C ASP A 324 -7.24 -4.12 13.02
N GLN A 325 -6.83 -4.69 11.90
CA GLN A 325 -5.67 -5.57 11.84
C GLN A 325 -4.93 -5.42 10.51
N TYR A 326 -3.64 -5.66 10.55
CA TYR A 326 -2.78 -5.79 9.38
C TYR A 326 -2.20 -7.20 9.34
N ILE A 327 -2.25 -7.87 8.19
CA ILE A 327 -1.75 -9.23 8.00
C ILE A 327 -0.83 -9.31 6.79
N GLU A 328 0.21 -10.14 6.91
CA GLU A 328 1.05 -10.55 5.79
C GLU A 328 0.77 -12.02 5.49
N TRP A 329 0.21 -12.30 4.32
CA TRP A 329 -0.17 -13.65 3.91
C TRP A 329 -0.15 -13.79 2.38
N ASN A 330 -0.26 -14.99 1.88
CA ASN A 330 -0.47 -15.25 0.47
C ASN A 330 -1.95 -15.57 0.23
N SER A 331 -2.71 -14.56 -0.20
CA SER A 331 -4.16 -14.66 -0.43
C SER A 331 -4.48 -15.73 -1.48
N ASN A 332 -3.73 -15.76 -2.59
CA ASN A 332 -3.93 -16.70 -3.69
C ASN A 332 -3.73 -18.15 -3.22
N LYS A 333 -2.62 -18.44 -2.55
CA LYS A 333 -2.34 -19.78 -2.04
C LYS A 333 -3.42 -20.26 -1.07
N THR A 334 -3.78 -19.42 -0.10
CA THR A 334 -4.74 -19.80 0.95
C THR A 334 -6.15 -19.98 0.39
N MET A 335 -6.61 -19.05 -0.46
CA MET A 335 -7.93 -19.15 -1.07
C MET A 335 -8.01 -20.34 -2.03
N TYR A 336 -6.94 -20.62 -2.78
CA TYR A 336 -6.84 -21.83 -3.60
C TYR A 336 -6.97 -23.10 -2.74
N GLU A 337 -6.30 -23.16 -1.59
CA GLU A 337 -6.40 -24.30 -0.66
C GLU A 337 -7.82 -24.47 -0.12
N PHE A 338 -8.48 -23.40 0.31
CA PHE A 338 -9.84 -23.46 0.83
C PHE A 338 -10.86 -23.91 -0.22
N THR A 339 -10.75 -23.43 -1.44
CA THR A 339 -11.66 -23.75 -2.53
C THR A 339 -11.40 -25.15 -3.09
N ASN A 340 -10.14 -25.54 -3.30
CA ASN A 340 -9.75 -26.82 -3.89
C ASN A 340 -10.05 -28.01 -2.95
N LYS A 341 -9.81 -27.85 -1.66
CA LYS A 341 -10.16 -28.87 -0.63
C LYS A 341 -11.66 -28.94 -0.35
N LYS A 342 -12.48 -28.15 -1.01
CA LYS A 342 -13.94 -28.08 -0.82
C LYS A 342 -14.35 -27.90 0.64
N LEU A 343 -13.61 -27.05 1.36
CA LEU A 343 -13.92 -26.74 2.76
C LEU A 343 -15.19 -25.88 2.83
N ASP A 344 -15.98 -26.06 3.90
CA ASP A 344 -17.16 -25.23 4.16
C ASP A 344 -16.79 -23.88 4.78
N GLY A 345 -15.63 -23.81 5.46
CA GLY A 345 -15.09 -22.58 6.02
C GLY A 345 -13.60 -22.63 6.26
N GLY A 346 -13.01 -21.47 6.50
CA GLY A 346 -11.59 -21.31 6.78
C GLY A 346 -11.33 -20.16 7.74
N ILE A 347 -10.33 -20.31 8.60
CA ILE A 347 -9.95 -19.32 9.60
C ILE A 347 -8.48 -18.99 9.41
N LEU A 348 -8.14 -17.71 9.22
CA LEU A 348 -6.75 -17.28 9.22
C LEU A 348 -6.24 -17.19 10.65
N THR A 349 -5.04 -17.73 10.90
CA THR A 349 -4.46 -17.84 12.24
C THR A 349 -3.00 -17.43 12.28
N PHE A 350 -2.54 -17.09 13.47
CA PHE A 350 -1.13 -16.92 13.82
C PHE A 350 -0.86 -17.60 15.17
N GLU A 351 0.41 -17.68 15.58
CA GLU A 351 0.76 -18.32 16.83
C GLU A 351 0.79 -17.30 17.97
N ALA A 352 -0.08 -17.49 18.96
CA ALA A 352 -0.16 -16.67 20.16
C ALA A 352 -0.82 -17.43 21.33
N TYR A 353 -0.63 -16.88 22.55
CA TYR A 353 -1.14 -17.47 23.80
C TYR A 353 -1.81 -16.42 24.71
N HIS A 354 -2.09 -15.22 24.21
CA HIS A 354 -2.69 -14.14 25.00
C HIS A 354 -4.22 -14.17 24.92
N PRO A 355 -4.97 -14.13 26.03
CA PRO A 355 -6.43 -14.28 26.06
C PRO A 355 -7.22 -13.14 25.38
N LYS A 356 -6.55 -12.12 24.85
CA LYS A 356 -7.22 -11.08 24.05
C LYS A 356 -7.72 -11.56 22.68
N TRP A 357 -7.23 -12.74 22.20
CA TRP A 357 -7.55 -13.29 20.89
C TRP A 357 -8.64 -14.37 20.96
N SER A 358 -9.23 -14.66 19.80
CA SER A 358 -10.01 -15.86 19.59
C SER A 358 -9.06 -16.99 19.15
N TYR A 359 -9.45 -18.24 19.37
CA TYR A 359 -8.61 -19.42 19.11
C TYR A 359 -9.36 -20.51 18.36
N ALA A 360 -8.64 -21.28 17.55
CA ALA A 360 -9.15 -22.47 16.86
C ALA A 360 -8.33 -23.71 17.25
N LYS A 361 -8.98 -24.72 17.80
CA LYS A 361 -8.40 -26.06 18.07
C LYS A 361 -8.59 -26.93 16.86
N ILE A 362 -7.55 -27.66 16.46
CA ILE A 362 -7.59 -28.57 15.30
C ILE A 362 -7.31 -29.99 15.68
N ASN A 363 -7.83 -30.91 14.90
CA ASN A 363 -7.40 -32.31 14.93
C ASN A 363 -6.09 -32.44 14.13
N GLU A 364 -5.03 -32.90 14.77
CA GLU A 364 -3.69 -32.95 14.16
C GLU A 364 -3.57 -33.90 12.97
N LYS A 365 -4.42 -34.94 12.88
CA LYS A 365 -4.40 -35.93 11.78
C LYS A 365 -4.98 -35.36 10.48
N ASN A 366 -6.16 -34.74 10.54
CA ASN A 366 -6.87 -34.24 9.35
C ASN A 366 -6.82 -32.74 9.18
N LYS A 367 -6.21 -31.99 10.14
CA LYS A 367 -6.07 -30.53 10.16
C LYS A 367 -7.39 -29.74 10.11
N LEU A 368 -8.50 -30.40 10.46
CA LEU A 368 -9.79 -29.74 10.58
C LEU A 368 -10.00 -29.18 11.98
N VAL A 369 -10.71 -28.04 12.04
CA VAL A 369 -11.11 -27.41 13.30
C VAL A 369 -12.11 -28.28 14.03
N THR A 370 -11.90 -28.49 15.33
CA THR A 370 -12.79 -29.22 16.21
C THR A 370 -13.56 -28.31 17.15
N GLU A 371 -13.00 -27.15 17.47
CA GLU A 371 -13.57 -26.19 18.40
C GLU A 371 -13.00 -24.78 18.13
N VAL A 372 -13.77 -23.74 18.37
CA VAL A 372 -13.28 -22.37 18.46
C VAL A 372 -13.71 -21.72 19.76
N ALA A 373 -12.89 -20.83 20.29
CA ALA A 373 -13.19 -20.09 21.51
C ALA A 373 -12.83 -18.61 21.36
N GLU A 374 -13.67 -17.75 21.89
CA GLU A 374 -13.44 -16.31 21.97
C GLU A 374 -12.82 -15.96 23.32
N LYS A 375 -11.68 -15.24 23.29
CA LYS A 375 -10.98 -14.78 24.50
C LYS A 375 -10.63 -15.89 25.51
N ASN A 376 -10.48 -17.11 25.03
CA ASN A 376 -10.09 -18.28 25.82
C ASN A 376 -9.05 -19.08 25.04
N VAL A 377 -7.88 -19.30 25.64
CA VAL A 377 -6.73 -19.98 25.03
C VAL A 377 -6.93 -21.49 25.04
N ILE A 378 -7.46 -22.04 23.95
CA ILE A 378 -7.69 -23.51 23.81
C ILE A 378 -6.64 -24.19 22.91
N SER A 379 -5.77 -23.40 22.28
CA SER A 379 -4.71 -23.87 21.39
C SER A 379 -3.67 -22.76 21.17
N LYS A 380 -2.65 -23.01 20.35
CA LYS A 380 -1.71 -21.99 19.87
C LYS A 380 -2.20 -21.22 18.62
N HIS A 381 -3.33 -21.61 18.04
CA HIS A 381 -3.83 -21.04 16.79
C HIS A 381 -4.80 -19.87 17.08
N ALA A 382 -4.23 -18.71 17.37
CA ALA A 382 -5.00 -17.49 17.55
C ALA A 382 -5.53 -16.98 16.18
N THR A 383 -6.77 -16.50 16.14
CA THR A 383 -7.35 -16.00 14.89
C THR A 383 -6.92 -14.57 14.60
N VAL A 384 -6.72 -14.23 13.33
CA VAL A 384 -6.39 -12.88 12.90
C VAL A 384 -7.62 -12.02 12.59
N GLY A 385 -8.83 -12.52 12.87
CA GLY A 385 -10.07 -11.80 12.57
C GLY A 385 -10.48 -11.81 11.10
N VAL A 386 -10.00 -12.79 10.32
CA VAL A 386 -10.42 -13.03 8.92
C VAL A 386 -11.00 -14.45 8.83
N TYR A 387 -12.27 -14.53 8.40
CA TYR A 387 -13.12 -15.70 8.46
C TYR A 387 -13.75 -15.98 7.11
N TYR A 388 -13.39 -17.09 6.47
CA TYR A 388 -13.93 -17.54 5.19
C TYR A 388 -15.10 -18.51 5.37
N TRP A 389 -16.15 -18.29 4.60
CA TRP A 389 -17.30 -19.17 4.43
C TRP A 389 -17.47 -19.51 2.96
N ARG A 390 -17.57 -20.77 2.63
CA ARG A 390 -17.79 -21.21 1.24
C ARG A 390 -19.11 -20.71 0.68
N LYS A 391 -20.12 -20.54 1.53
CA LYS A 391 -21.43 -20.00 1.20
C LYS A 391 -21.82 -18.97 2.26
N GLY A 392 -22.15 -17.77 1.83
CA GLY A 392 -22.57 -16.72 2.76
C GLY A 392 -23.84 -17.09 3.55
N LYS A 393 -24.75 -17.85 2.92
CA LYS A 393 -25.95 -18.36 3.61
C LYS A 393 -25.64 -19.26 4.80
N ASP A 394 -24.52 -19.99 4.80
CA ASP A 394 -24.11 -20.81 5.94
C ASP A 394 -23.75 -19.93 7.14
N PHE A 395 -22.99 -18.86 6.91
CA PHE A 395 -22.75 -17.86 7.98
C PHE A 395 -24.07 -17.30 8.53
N VAL A 396 -24.98 -16.87 7.67
CA VAL A 396 -26.28 -16.32 8.09
C VAL A 396 -27.07 -17.33 8.91
N LYS A 397 -27.12 -18.59 8.48
CA LYS A 397 -27.78 -19.70 9.20
C LYS A 397 -27.20 -19.87 10.61
N TYR A 398 -25.88 -20.03 10.69
CA TYR A 398 -25.21 -20.36 11.96
C TYR A 398 -25.10 -19.17 12.91
N ALA A 399 -24.89 -17.98 12.41
CA ALA A 399 -24.94 -16.76 13.23
C ALA A 399 -26.33 -16.52 13.83
N THR A 400 -27.39 -16.72 13.03
CA THR A 400 -28.77 -16.62 13.51
C THR A 400 -29.07 -17.69 14.58
N ARG A 401 -28.57 -18.95 14.39
CA ARG A 401 -28.71 -20.03 15.38
C ARG A 401 -28.00 -19.69 16.69
N MET A 402 -26.76 -19.18 16.63
CA MET A 402 -25.98 -18.76 17.79
C MET A 402 -26.69 -17.67 18.59
N ILE A 403 -27.23 -16.65 17.89
CA ILE A 403 -27.96 -15.54 18.51
C ILE A 403 -29.25 -16.03 19.16
N LYS A 404 -30.05 -16.89 18.49
CA LYS A 404 -31.26 -17.48 19.06
C LYS A 404 -30.97 -18.27 20.33
N LYS A 405 -29.83 -18.97 20.42
CA LYS A 405 -29.36 -19.69 21.60
C LYS A 405 -28.75 -18.79 22.68
N ASN A 406 -28.65 -17.49 22.42
CA ASN A 406 -28.03 -16.49 23.28
C ASN A 406 -26.58 -16.83 23.69
N ILE A 407 -25.79 -17.44 22.81
CA ILE A 407 -24.40 -17.80 23.08
C ILE A 407 -23.53 -16.55 22.91
N ARG A 408 -23.11 -15.98 24.04
CA ARG A 408 -22.35 -14.72 24.13
C ARG A 408 -21.02 -14.92 24.83
N VAL A 409 -20.07 -14.04 24.53
CA VAL A 409 -18.85 -13.86 25.32
C VAL A 409 -18.77 -12.40 25.71
N ASN A 410 -18.55 -12.08 26.99
CA ASN A 410 -18.57 -10.71 27.52
C ASN A 410 -19.77 -9.87 27.02
N ASN A 411 -20.97 -10.44 27.05
CA ASN A 411 -22.23 -9.86 26.59
C ASN A 411 -22.32 -9.52 25.09
N GLU A 412 -21.37 -9.96 24.27
CA GLU A 412 -21.35 -9.71 22.82
C GLU A 412 -21.44 -11.00 21.99
N PHE A 413 -21.99 -10.88 20.77
CA PHE A 413 -21.99 -11.92 19.76
C PHE A 413 -20.82 -11.74 18.81
N TYR A 414 -19.76 -12.53 18.95
CA TYR A 414 -18.57 -12.51 18.12
C TYR A 414 -18.71 -13.37 16.86
N ILE A 415 -17.85 -13.12 15.84
CA ILE A 415 -17.85 -13.88 14.58
C ILE A 415 -17.25 -15.27 14.77
N CYS A 416 -16.12 -15.39 15.50
CA CYS A 416 -15.41 -16.65 15.64
C CYS A 416 -16.30 -17.79 16.21
N PRO A 417 -17.08 -17.62 17.29
CA PRO A 417 -17.93 -18.66 17.86
C PRO A 417 -19.01 -19.20 16.92
N VAL A 418 -19.35 -18.50 15.83
CA VAL A 418 -20.33 -18.97 14.85
C VAL A 418 -19.92 -20.30 14.23
N TYR A 419 -18.60 -20.56 14.11
CA TYR A 419 -18.10 -21.84 13.60
C TYR A 419 -18.47 -23.03 14.48
N ASN A 420 -18.62 -22.87 15.80
CA ASN A 420 -19.07 -23.97 16.65
C ASN A 420 -20.47 -24.46 16.27
N GLU A 421 -21.36 -23.59 15.81
CA GLU A 421 -22.67 -24.01 15.32
C GLU A 421 -22.60 -24.71 13.96
N ALA A 422 -21.59 -24.36 13.11
CA ALA A 422 -21.34 -25.09 11.87
C ALA A 422 -20.71 -26.47 12.11
N LEU A 423 -19.79 -26.56 13.06
CA LEU A 423 -19.16 -27.83 13.45
C LEU A 423 -20.19 -28.87 13.95
N LYS A 424 -21.26 -28.44 14.62
CA LYS A 424 -22.38 -29.34 15.04
C LYS A 424 -23.13 -29.94 13.84
N ASP A 425 -23.11 -29.26 12.69
CA ASP A 425 -23.67 -29.79 11.43
C ASP A 425 -22.59 -30.48 10.57
N ASN A 426 -21.46 -30.93 11.15
CA ASN A 426 -20.35 -31.64 10.51
C ASN A 426 -19.69 -30.85 9.35
N LYS A 427 -19.74 -29.51 9.39
CA LYS A 427 -19.07 -28.68 8.41
C LYS A 427 -17.55 -28.78 8.51
N LYS A 428 -16.88 -28.88 7.37
CA LYS A 428 -15.41 -28.97 7.27
C LYS A 428 -14.78 -27.59 7.31
N ILE A 429 -14.22 -27.25 8.45
CA ILE A 429 -13.53 -25.97 8.68
C ILE A 429 -12.03 -26.25 8.82
N SER A 430 -11.16 -25.47 8.20
CA SER A 430 -9.71 -25.58 8.36
C SER A 430 -9.10 -24.24 8.77
N ILE A 431 -7.83 -24.27 9.14
CA ILE A 431 -7.05 -23.05 9.41
C ILE A 431 -5.99 -22.83 8.34
N SER A 432 -5.58 -21.59 8.13
CA SER A 432 -4.37 -21.24 7.39
C SER A 432 -3.55 -20.22 8.18
N LYS A 433 -2.25 -20.49 8.34
CA LYS A 433 -1.34 -19.62 9.11
C LYS A 433 -0.89 -18.46 8.22
N VAL A 434 -1.02 -17.23 8.72
CA VAL A 434 -0.45 -16.03 8.10
C VAL A 434 1.03 -15.91 8.44
N ASN A 435 1.79 -15.13 7.64
CA ASN A 435 3.21 -14.91 7.87
C ASN A 435 3.43 -13.99 9.07
N LYS A 436 2.65 -12.89 9.14
CA LYS A 436 2.67 -11.93 10.25
C LYS A 436 1.28 -11.37 10.51
N MET A 437 1.04 -10.93 11.73
CA MET A 437 -0.18 -10.26 12.15
C MET A 437 0.15 -9.13 13.11
N TYR A 438 -0.42 -7.97 12.88
CA TYR A 438 -0.37 -6.84 13.81
C TYR A 438 -1.80 -6.39 14.10
N GLY A 439 -2.13 -6.31 15.38
CA GLY A 439 -3.35 -5.63 15.82
C GLY A 439 -3.23 -4.12 15.59
N LEU A 440 -4.33 -3.50 15.23
CA LEU A 440 -4.48 -2.04 15.15
C LEU A 440 -5.66 -1.60 16.03
N GLY A 441 -6.02 -2.45 17.00
CA GLY A 441 -7.24 -2.32 17.81
C GLY A 441 -7.12 -1.37 18.99
N THR A 442 -5.90 -1.08 19.42
CA THR A 442 -5.59 -0.17 20.54
C THR A 442 -4.41 0.73 20.19
N PRO A 443 -4.22 1.88 20.91
CA PRO A 443 -3.04 2.71 20.72
C PRO A 443 -1.71 1.95 20.89
N GLU A 444 -1.64 1.04 21.86
CA GLU A 444 -0.44 0.22 22.11
C GLU A 444 -0.15 -0.76 20.97
N ASP A 445 -1.19 -1.37 20.40
CA ASP A 445 -1.06 -2.24 19.22
C ASP A 445 -0.56 -1.43 18.02
N LEU A 446 -1.07 -0.22 17.84
CA LEU A 446 -0.65 0.70 16.77
C LEU A 446 0.82 1.11 16.92
N ASP A 447 1.27 1.46 18.12
CA ASP A 447 2.66 1.79 18.39
C ASP A 447 3.60 0.59 18.09
N THR A 448 3.18 -0.61 18.46
CA THR A 448 3.89 -1.85 18.13
C THR A 448 4.02 -2.06 16.62
N PHE A 449 2.96 -1.78 15.87
CA PHE A 449 2.97 -1.87 14.41
C PHE A 449 3.93 -0.85 13.78
N LEU A 450 3.93 0.40 14.24
CA LEU A 450 4.81 1.45 13.74
C LEU A 450 6.29 1.11 14.00
N ARG A 451 6.65 0.72 15.22
CA ARG A 451 8.03 0.31 15.58
C ARG A 451 8.55 -0.87 14.78
N ALA A 452 7.68 -1.78 14.36
CA ALA A 452 8.08 -2.94 13.55
C ALA A 452 8.38 -2.57 12.09
N ARG A 453 8.06 -1.33 11.67
CA ARG A 453 8.26 -0.81 10.31
C ARG A 453 9.43 0.16 10.19
N ASP A 454 9.88 0.75 11.33
CA ASP A 454 11.11 1.51 11.44
C ASP A 454 12.33 0.57 11.31
#